data_d20d9d37064f47ee6e5d02b5896ff45e
#
_entry.id   d20d9d37064f47ee6e5d02b5896ff45e
#
_cell.length_a   1.000
_cell.length_b   1.000
_cell.length_c   1.000
_cell.angle_alpha   90.00
_cell.angle_beta   90.00
_cell.angle_gamma   90.00
#
_symmetry.space_group_name_H-M   'P 1'
#
loop_
_entity.id
_entity.type
_entity.pdbx_description
1 polymer ?
#
loop_
_entity_poly.entity_id
_entity_poly.type
_entity_poly.pdbx_seq_one_letter_code
_entity_poly.pdbx_strand_id
1 'polypeptide(L)'
;MKIALAQMKISENVNENFEKTLQLIEVAAKNGAQLICFPELQLSPFFPQYEGVDVSNYVLSIDDEKVKKIQEKCKKFNIIAVPNIYLKENNKYYDTSLLINADGKIMGGSKMVHIMRCHQFYEQDYYSPSDTGFRVYDTPLGRIGIIVCFDRHIAESFRLCALQGADLIIIPTANVKDEPLEKFEWELRIPAMQNNIFVAMCNRVGKEGEMDFAGKSIVVDPNGYVVVKADDKDQILYAEIDITMVQKYREQRPYISLRRPQVYSKICDTNTYVFKYPQETERNS
;
A
#
# COMPACT_ATOMS: atom_id res chain seq x y z
N MET A 1 17.81 -7.33 -5.64
CA MET A 1 16.99 -8.06 -4.65
C MET A 1 15.76 -8.65 -5.31
N LYS A 2 15.23 -9.75 -4.73
CA LYS A 2 13.99 -10.36 -5.19
C LYS A 2 12.85 -10.01 -4.21
N ILE A 3 11.76 -9.44 -4.74
CA ILE A 3 10.57 -9.12 -3.95
C ILE A 3 9.38 -9.97 -4.41
N ALA A 4 8.42 -10.19 -3.53
CA ALA A 4 7.20 -10.94 -3.78
C ALA A 4 5.97 -10.08 -3.46
N LEU A 5 4.97 -10.07 -4.34
CA LEU A 5 3.66 -9.48 -4.10
C LEU A 5 2.64 -10.60 -4.01
N ALA A 6 2.04 -10.76 -2.85
CA ALA A 6 1.04 -11.80 -2.58
C ALA A 6 -0.33 -11.36 -3.09
N GLN A 7 -0.55 -11.40 -4.40
CA GLN A 7 -1.88 -11.17 -4.98
C GLN A 7 -2.80 -12.29 -4.57
N MET A 8 -3.56 -12.10 -3.51
CA MET A 8 -4.35 -13.17 -2.92
C MET A 8 -5.85 -12.93 -3.02
N LYS A 9 -6.58 -14.02 -3.26
CA LYS A 9 -8.02 -14.08 -3.03
C LYS A 9 -8.26 -14.17 -1.53
N ILE A 10 -9.14 -13.36 -1.02
CA ILE A 10 -9.50 -13.29 0.39
C ILE A 10 -10.76 -14.11 0.63
N SER A 11 -10.77 -14.92 1.70
CA SER A 11 -11.91 -15.66 2.22
C SER A 11 -12.68 -14.81 3.24
N GLU A 12 -13.96 -15.09 3.44
CA GLU A 12 -14.73 -14.56 4.56
C GLU A 12 -14.19 -15.02 5.92
N ASN A 13 -13.44 -16.11 5.95
CA ASN A 13 -12.85 -16.69 7.16
C ASN A 13 -11.45 -16.08 7.44
N VAL A 14 -11.37 -15.27 8.47
CA VAL A 14 -10.12 -14.62 8.94
C VAL A 14 -9.00 -15.63 9.21
N ASN A 15 -9.31 -16.80 9.74
CA ASN A 15 -8.29 -17.81 10.05
C ASN A 15 -7.71 -18.43 8.77
N GLU A 16 -8.54 -18.65 7.74
CA GLU A 16 -8.05 -19.13 6.44
C GLU A 16 -7.11 -18.11 5.80
N ASN A 17 -7.46 -16.83 5.83
CA ASN A 17 -6.61 -15.76 5.32
C ASN A 17 -5.29 -15.66 6.11
N PHE A 18 -5.36 -15.84 7.42
CA PHE A 18 -4.19 -15.84 8.28
C PHE A 18 -3.25 -17.02 7.98
N GLU A 19 -3.76 -18.25 7.93
CA GLU A 19 -2.95 -19.42 7.59
C GLU A 19 -2.35 -19.30 6.18
N LYS A 20 -3.12 -18.78 5.22
CA LYS A 20 -2.62 -18.46 3.87
C LYS A 20 -1.51 -17.43 3.90
N THR A 21 -1.64 -16.37 4.71
CA THR A 21 -0.58 -15.36 4.91
C THR A 21 0.72 -16.02 5.38
N LEU A 22 0.65 -16.88 6.41
CA LEU A 22 1.82 -17.61 6.93
C LEU A 22 2.44 -18.55 5.88
N GLN A 23 1.61 -19.22 5.10
CA GLN A 23 2.07 -20.09 4.01
C GLN A 23 2.75 -19.29 2.89
N LEU A 24 2.19 -18.13 2.49
CA LEU A 24 2.75 -17.30 1.44
C LEU A 24 4.11 -16.70 1.84
N ILE A 25 4.32 -16.33 3.11
CA ILE A 25 5.63 -15.92 3.62
C ILE A 25 6.66 -17.04 3.41
N GLU A 26 6.31 -18.27 3.80
CA GLU A 26 7.19 -19.42 3.63
C GLU A 26 7.50 -19.73 2.16
N VAL A 27 6.47 -19.74 1.31
CA VAL A 27 6.62 -19.99 -0.13
C VAL A 27 7.48 -18.92 -0.78
N ALA A 28 7.25 -17.65 -0.47
CA ALA A 28 8.05 -16.54 -1.00
C ALA A 28 9.53 -16.67 -0.62
N ALA A 29 9.82 -16.92 0.65
CA ALA A 29 11.18 -17.09 1.13
C ALA A 29 11.89 -18.31 0.49
N LYS A 30 11.20 -19.46 0.38
CA LYS A 30 11.72 -20.66 -0.30
C LYS A 30 12.03 -20.42 -1.78
N ASN A 31 11.32 -19.48 -2.42
CA ASN A 31 11.58 -19.04 -3.80
C ASN A 31 12.63 -17.90 -3.87
N GLY A 32 13.33 -17.61 -2.78
CA GLY A 32 14.41 -16.64 -2.73
C GLY A 32 13.98 -15.18 -2.62
N ALA A 33 12.71 -14.89 -2.31
CA ALA A 33 12.29 -13.52 -2.03
C ALA A 33 12.87 -13.06 -0.69
N GLN A 34 13.35 -11.82 -0.66
CA GLN A 34 13.87 -11.15 0.52
C GLN A 34 12.81 -10.26 1.19
N LEU A 35 11.75 -9.95 0.46
CA LEU A 35 10.60 -9.18 0.92
C LEU A 35 9.31 -9.73 0.32
N ILE A 36 8.26 -9.80 1.14
CA ILE A 36 6.89 -10.07 0.69
C ILE A 36 5.94 -8.96 1.13
N CYS A 37 5.14 -8.46 0.19
CA CYS A 37 4.04 -7.52 0.45
C CYS A 37 2.70 -8.22 0.29
N PHE A 38 1.74 -7.85 1.12
CA PHE A 38 0.35 -8.30 1.06
C PHE A 38 -0.57 -7.17 0.59
N PRO A 39 -1.78 -7.48 0.11
CA PRO A 39 -2.75 -6.47 -0.24
C PRO A 39 -3.35 -5.80 1.01
N GLU A 40 -4.07 -4.73 0.80
CA GLU A 40 -4.84 -4.06 1.85
C GLU A 40 -5.80 -5.03 2.54
N LEU A 41 -5.84 -4.98 3.90
CA LEU A 41 -6.70 -5.81 4.76
C LEU A 41 -6.63 -7.31 4.46
N GLN A 42 -5.43 -7.87 4.18
CA GLN A 42 -5.32 -9.27 3.73
C GLN A 42 -5.86 -10.31 4.71
N LEU A 43 -6.10 -9.98 5.97
CA LEU A 43 -6.64 -10.92 6.96
C LEU A 43 -8.16 -10.96 7.02
N SER A 44 -8.85 -9.95 6.46
CA SER A 44 -10.30 -9.84 6.53
C SER A 44 -10.92 -9.65 5.15
N PRO A 45 -12.22 -9.96 4.96
CA PRO A 45 -12.97 -9.45 3.84
C PRO A 45 -12.84 -7.93 3.74
N PHE A 46 -13.05 -7.37 2.56
CA PHE A 46 -13.06 -5.93 2.38
C PHE A 46 -14.37 -5.33 2.93
N PHE A 47 -14.40 -5.19 4.24
CA PHE A 47 -15.57 -4.69 4.97
C PHE A 47 -15.92 -3.23 4.66
N PRO A 48 -14.99 -2.35 4.17
CA PRO A 48 -15.38 -0.98 3.81
C PRO A 48 -16.37 -0.88 2.64
N GLN A 49 -16.67 -1.99 1.95
CA GLN A 49 -17.75 -2.02 0.95
C GLN A 49 -19.15 -1.82 1.54
N TYR A 50 -19.29 -1.98 2.87
CA TYR A 50 -20.57 -1.84 3.58
C TYR A 50 -20.56 -0.62 4.48
N GLU A 51 -21.68 0.13 4.50
CA GLU A 51 -21.79 1.34 5.31
C GLU A 51 -22.08 0.99 6.78
N GLY A 52 -21.23 1.44 7.71
CA GLY A 52 -21.48 1.45 9.14
C GLY A 52 -21.75 0.09 9.81
N VAL A 53 -21.22 -1.03 9.28
CA VAL A 53 -21.44 -2.35 9.88
C VAL A 53 -20.47 -2.61 11.04
N ASP A 54 -20.82 -3.54 11.95
CA ASP A 54 -19.92 -3.98 13.01
C ASP A 54 -18.77 -4.82 12.43
N VAL A 55 -17.56 -4.33 12.62
CA VAL A 55 -16.31 -4.95 12.14
C VAL A 55 -15.34 -5.28 13.28
N SER A 56 -15.85 -5.33 14.52
CA SER A 56 -15.05 -5.60 15.72
C SER A 56 -14.24 -6.91 15.64
N ASN A 57 -14.75 -7.89 14.91
CA ASN A 57 -14.09 -9.19 14.70
C ASN A 57 -12.82 -9.12 13.85
N TYR A 58 -12.58 -8.02 13.13
CA TYR A 58 -11.41 -7.85 12.25
C TYR A 58 -10.32 -7.01 12.90
N VAL A 59 -10.62 -6.41 14.05
CA VAL A 59 -9.69 -5.52 14.76
C VAL A 59 -8.55 -6.30 15.39
N LEU A 60 -7.32 -5.86 15.13
CA LEU A 60 -6.12 -6.38 15.76
C LEU A 60 -5.43 -5.30 16.59
N SER A 61 -4.70 -5.71 17.61
CA SER A 61 -3.69 -4.88 18.28
C SER A 61 -2.30 -5.23 17.78
N ILE A 62 -1.33 -4.39 18.07
CA ILE A 62 0.07 -4.66 17.70
C ILE A 62 0.62 -5.92 18.39
N ASP A 63 0.07 -6.26 19.56
CA ASP A 63 0.45 -7.43 20.35
C ASP A 63 -0.43 -8.67 20.10
N ASP A 64 -1.29 -8.63 19.08
CA ASP A 64 -2.15 -9.75 18.73
C ASP A 64 -1.33 -11.00 18.34
N GLU A 65 -1.85 -12.19 18.70
CA GLU A 65 -1.19 -13.47 18.41
C GLU A 65 -0.96 -13.71 16.93
N LYS A 66 -1.84 -13.21 16.06
CA LYS A 66 -1.65 -13.30 14.61
C LYS A 66 -0.45 -12.47 14.16
N VAL A 67 -0.29 -11.26 14.71
CA VAL A 67 0.87 -10.39 14.43
C VAL A 67 2.15 -11.07 14.90
N LYS A 68 2.18 -11.61 16.13
CA LYS A 68 3.34 -12.35 16.66
C LYS A 68 3.73 -13.55 15.80
N LYS A 69 2.76 -14.33 15.34
CA LYS A 69 3.03 -15.47 14.46
C LYS A 69 3.58 -15.04 13.09
N ILE A 70 3.14 -13.90 12.55
CA ILE A 70 3.76 -13.32 11.33
C ILE A 70 5.21 -12.93 11.62
N GLN A 71 5.50 -12.29 12.76
CA GLN A 71 6.86 -11.95 13.19
C GLN A 71 7.76 -13.19 13.30
N GLU A 72 7.26 -14.25 13.96
CA GLU A 72 7.97 -15.53 14.08
C GLU A 72 8.25 -16.16 12.70
N LYS A 73 7.28 -16.07 11.78
CA LYS A 73 7.42 -16.57 10.42
C LYS A 73 8.49 -15.79 9.65
N CYS A 74 8.50 -14.46 9.76
CA CYS A 74 9.54 -13.60 9.18
C CYS A 74 10.94 -13.98 9.68
N LYS A 75 11.09 -14.13 11.01
CA LYS A 75 12.33 -14.55 11.64
C LYS A 75 12.77 -15.94 11.18
N LYS A 76 11.85 -16.92 11.18
CA LYS A 76 12.13 -18.31 10.80
C LYS A 76 12.64 -18.43 9.37
N PHE A 77 12.10 -17.64 8.46
CA PHE A 77 12.41 -17.71 7.03
C PHE A 77 13.35 -16.59 6.55
N ASN A 78 13.82 -15.73 7.46
CA ASN A 78 14.73 -14.63 7.18
C ASN A 78 14.22 -13.72 6.02
N ILE A 79 12.96 -13.29 6.12
CA ILE A 79 12.28 -12.48 5.09
C ILE A 79 11.61 -11.26 5.73
N ILE A 80 11.68 -10.12 5.04
CA ILE A 80 10.90 -8.92 5.41
C ILE A 80 9.46 -9.12 4.95
N ALA A 81 8.47 -8.79 5.79
CA ALA A 81 7.08 -8.80 5.41
C ALA A 81 6.41 -7.44 5.61
N VAL A 82 5.50 -7.12 4.68
CA VAL A 82 4.63 -5.94 4.77
C VAL A 82 3.18 -6.41 4.79
N PRO A 83 2.66 -6.93 5.94
CA PRO A 83 1.24 -7.18 6.11
C PRO A 83 0.48 -5.87 6.32
N ASN A 84 -0.77 -5.82 5.84
CA ASN A 84 -1.68 -4.72 6.10
C ASN A 84 -2.86 -5.22 6.93
N ILE A 85 -3.18 -4.54 8.02
CA ILE A 85 -4.16 -4.96 9.03
C ILE A 85 -5.04 -3.81 9.48
N TYR A 86 -6.25 -4.14 9.95
CA TYR A 86 -7.13 -3.21 10.66
C TYR A 86 -6.67 -3.09 12.12
N LEU A 87 -5.88 -2.05 12.41
CA LEU A 87 -5.17 -1.88 13.68
C LEU A 87 -5.92 -0.96 14.62
N LYS A 88 -6.12 -1.39 15.87
CA LYS A 88 -6.52 -0.54 16.98
C LYS A 88 -5.30 0.00 17.71
N GLU A 89 -5.21 1.33 17.81
CA GLU A 89 -4.19 2.02 18.59
C GLU A 89 -4.79 3.27 19.25
N ASN A 90 -4.55 3.48 20.53
CA ASN A 90 -5.01 4.66 21.30
C ASN A 90 -6.52 4.98 21.11
N ASN A 91 -7.38 3.97 21.17
CA ASN A 91 -8.83 4.06 20.96
C ASN A 91 -9.27 4.55 19.56
N LYS A 92 -8.37 4.55 18.59
CA LYS A 92 -8.65 4.79 17.18
C LYS A 92 -8.38 3.54 16.37
N TYR A 93 -8.95 3.47 15.18
CA TYR A 93 -8.81 2.35 14.28
C TYR A 93 -8.18 2.84 12.97
N TYR A 94 -7.25 2.08 12.44
CA TYR A 94 -6.47 2.47 11.27
C TYR A 94 -6.33 1.33 10.29
N ASP A 95 -6.39 1.63 9.01
CA ASP A 95 -5.79 0.79 8.01
C ASP A 95 -4.26 0.97 8.08
N THR A 96 -3.54 -0.10 8.40
CA THR A 96 -2.12 -0.01 8.74
C THR A 96 -1.31 -1.11 8.07
N SER A 97 -0.28 -0.72 7.35
CA SER A 97 0.75 -1.63 6.87
C SER A 97 1.93 -1.66 7.84
N LEU A 98 2.21 -2.82 8.40
CA LEU A 98 3.38 -3.02 9.26
C LEU A 98 4.60 -3.35 8.40
N LEU A 99 5.78 -2.85 8.77
CA LEU A 99 7.04 -3.36 8.26
C LEU A 99 7.67 -4.26 9.32
N ILE A 100 7.75 -5.56 9.04
CA ILE A 100 8.37 -6.56 9.91
C ILE A 100 9.69 -6.99 9.26
N ASN A 101 10.81 -6.79 9.95
CA ASN A 101 12.12 -7.14 9.42
C ASN A 101 12.40 -8.66 9.48
N ALA A 102 13.52 -9.08 8.90
CA ALA A 102 13.91 -10.48 8.83
C ALA A 102 14.25 -11.10 10.21
N ASP A 103 14.46 -10.30 11.24
CA ASP A 103 14.61 -10.77 12.64
C ASP A 103 13.24 -10.94 13.33
N GLY A 104 12.14 -10.65 12.64
CA GLY A 104 10.80 -10.69 13.18
C GLY A 104 10.41 -9.46 14.03
N LYS A 105 11.16 -8.37 13.96
CA LYS A 105 10.84 -7.14 14.69
C LYS A 105 10.00 -6.21 13.84
N ILE A 106 8.96 -5.63 14.43
CA ILE A 106 8.19 -4.56 13.80
C ILE A 106 9.05 -3.29 13.82
N MET A 107 9.39 -2.78 12.66
CA MET A 107 10.13 -1.53 12.49
C MET A 107 9.22 -0.31 12.58
N GLY A 108 7.93 -0.50 12.32
CA GLY A 108 6.89 0.51 12.42
C GLY A 108 5.66 0.17 11.60
N GLY A 109 4.67 1.05 11.65
CA GLY A 109 3.45 0.98 10.87
C GLY A 109 3.24 2.25 10.04
N SER A 110 2.81 2.10 8.80
CA SER A 110 2.32 3.17 7.93
C SER A 110 0.80 3.07 7.87
N LYS A 111 0.13 4.10 8.38
CA LYS A 111 -1.32 4.22 8.40
C LYS A 111 -1.78 4.99 7.17
N MET A 112 -2.93 4.65 6.61
CA MET A 112 -3.56 5.43 5.54
C MET A 112 -3.75 6.88 5.98
N VAL A 113 -3.36 7.83 5.13
CA VAL A 113 -3.40 9.27 5.43
C VAL A 113 -4.67 9.90 4.90
N HIS A 114 -5.06 9.56 3.68
CA HIS A 114 -6.25 10.11 3.02
C HIS A 114 -7.33 9.04 2.97
N ILE A 115 -8.43 9.29 3.68
CA ILE A 115 -9.52 8.33 3.81
C ILE A 115 -10.68 8.75 2.89
N MET A 116 -11.04 7.87 1.95
CA MET A 116 -12.12 8.10 1.00
C MET A 116 -13.48 7.73 1.59
N ARG A 117 -14.53 8.38 1.11
CA ARG A 117 -15.91 7.95 1.28
C ARG A 117 -16.65 8.11 -0.06
N CYS A 118 -16.92 6.99 -0.69
CA CYS A 118 -17.77 6.90 -1.87
C CYS A 118 -18.48 5.56 -1.88
N HIS A 119 -19.32 5.31 -2.90
CA HIS A 119 -20.03 4.04 -3.05
C HIS A 119 -19.05 2.85 -3.01
N GLN A 120 -19.34 1.86 -2.15
CA GLN A 120 -18.52 0.67 -1.87
C GLN A 120 -17.12 0.95 -1.26
N PHE A 121 -16.79 2.20 -0.94
CA PHE A 121 -15.60 2.59 -0.20
C PHE A 121 -16.00 3.54 0.94
N TYR A 122 -16.64 2.96 1.98
CA TYR A 122 -17.09 3.70 3.16
C TYR A 122 -16.02 3.76 4.25
N GLU A 123 -14.77 3.99 3.84
CA GLU A 123 -13.59 3.90 4.69
C GLU A 123 -13.64 4.88 5.86
N GLN A 124 -14.26 6.05 5.70
CA GLN A 124 -14.42 7.05 6.78
C GLN A 124 -15.29 6.56 7.94
N ASP A 125 -16.08 5.50 7.75
CA ASP A 125 -16.89 4.90 8.81
C ASP A 125 -16.03 4.03 9.74
N TYR A 126 -14.81 3.64 9.30
CA TYR A 126 -13.96 2.66 9.98
C TYR A 126 -12.59 3.18 10.35
N TYR A 127 -11.98 4.03 9.53
CA TYR A 127 -10.60 4.45 9.69
C TYR A 127 -10.46 5.86 10.20
N SER A 128 -9.52 6.05 11.10
CA SER A 128 -8.98 7.36 11.42
C SER A 128 -7.81 7.67 10.46
N PRO A 129 -7.69 8.90 9.95
CA PRO A 129 -6.53 9.29 9.16
C PRO A 129 -5.26 9.22 9.99
N SER A 130 -4.13 8.93 9.34
CA SER A 130 -2.82 8.93 9.98
C SER A 130 -2.49 10.30 10.56
N ASP A 131 -2.03 10.32 11.79
CA ASP A 131 -1.51 11.50 12.48
C ASP A 131 0.01 11.66 12.38
N THR A 132 0.68 10.66 11.78
CA THR A 132 2.14 10.63 11.64
C THR A 132 2.62 10.83 10.19
N GLY A 133 1.70 10.95 9.23
CA GLY A 133 2.01 11.10 7.81
C GLY A 133 2.72 9.89 7.21
N PHE A 134 3.50 10.12 6.16
CA PHE A 134 4.21 9.09 5.42
C PHE A 134 5.57 8.79 6.05
N ARG A 135 5.92 7.49 6.11
CA ARG A 135 7.16 7.02 6.71
C ARG A 135 8.01 6.23 5.71
N VAL A 136 9.32 6.35 5.90
CA VAL A 136 10.34 5.58 5.18
C VAL A 136 11.19 4.84 6.21
N TYR A 137 11.50 3.58 5.93
CA TYR A 137 12.20 2.68 6.83
C TYR A 137 13.56 2.29 6.24
N ASP A 138 14.61 2.43 7.02
CA ASP A 138 15.93 1.93 6.65
C ASP A 138 15.96 0.41 6.80
N THR A 139 16.27 -0.31 5.73
CA THR A 139 16.35 -1.77 5.73
C THR A 139 17.66 -2.23 5.04
N PRO A 140 18.09 -3.48 5.26
CA PRO A 140 19.21 -4.02 4.50
C PRO A 140 18.98 -4.08 2.97
N LEU A 141 17.73 -3.96 2.53
CA LEU A 141 17.35 -3.99 1.12
C LEU A 141 17.28 -2.60 0.47
N GLY A 142 17.56 -1.52 1.22
CA GLY A 142 17.37 -0.13 0.84
C GLY A 142 16.29 0.55 1.68
N ARG A 143 16.00 1.81 1.36
CA ARG A 143 14.99 2.61 2.06
C ARG A 143 13.60 2.36 1.48
N ILE A 144 12.70 1.83 2.30
CA ILE A 144 11.36 1.42 1.88
C ILE A 144 10.32 2.41 2.43
N GLY A 145 9.63 3.10 1.53
CA GLY A 145 8.41 3.85 1.83
C GLY A 145 7.18 2.95 1.71
N ILE A 146 6.16 3.21 2.53
CA ILE A 146 4.87 2.53 2.41
C ILE A 146 3.79 3.59 2.35
N ILE A 147 2.97 3.56 1.31
CA ILE A 147 1.72 4.32 1.19
C ILE A 147 0.57 3.32 1.06
N VAL A 148 -0.62 3.66 1.56
CA VAL A 148 -1.71 2.70 1.63
C VAL A 148 -2.81 3.10 0.66
N CYS A 149 -3.16 2.20 -0.23
CA CYS A 149 -4.30 2.23 -1.15
C CYS A 149 -4.60 3.61 -1.75
N PHE A 150 -5.63 4.30 -1.24
CA PHE A 150 -6.09 5.60 -1.74
C PHE A 150 -5.01 6.69 -1.74
N ASP A 151 -4.04 6.62 -0.84
CA ASP A 151 -2.91 7.56 -0.79
C ASP A 151 -2.14 7.66 -2.12
N ARG A 152 -2.21 6.63 -3.00
CA ARG A 152 -1.55 6.65 -4.32
C ARG A 152 -2.12 7.71 -5.27
N HIS A 153 -3.39 8.11 -5.09
CA HIS A 153 -4.01 9.16 -5.90
C HIS A 153 -3.45 10.55 -5.60
N ILE A 154 -2.76 10.71 -4.48
CA ILE A 154 -2.25 11.99 -4.00
C ILE A 154 -0.74 12.07 -4.29
N ALA A 155 -0.34 12.95 -5.19
CA ALA A 155 1.04 13.07 -5.67
C ALA A 155 2.05 13.34 -4.56
N GLU A 156 1.63 14.04 -3.50
CA GLU A 156 2.42 14.35 -2.30
C GLU A 156 2.88 13.10 -1.57
N SER A 157 2.10 12.02 -1.58
CA SER A 157 2.43 10.75 -0.93
C SER A 157 3.75 10.18 -1.44
N PHE A 158 3.89 10.07 -2.75
CA PHE A 158 5.14 9.63 -3.39
C PHE A 158 6.27 10.61 -3.17
N ARG A 159 5.98 11.91 -3.32
CA ARG A 159 6.97 12.96 -3.19
C ARG A 159 7.55 13.03 -1.77
N LEU A 160 6.72 12.92 -0.75
CA LEU A 160 7.16 12.94 0.64
C LEU A 160 8.02 11.72 0.99
N CYS A 161 7.65 10.52 0.51
CA CYS A 161 8.50 9.34 0.66
C CYS A 161 9.84 9.51 -0.06
N ALA A 162 9.84 10.02 -1.29
CA ALA A 162 11.08 10.25 -2.06
C ALA A 162 11.99 11.28 -1.40
N LEU A 163 11.43 12.36 -0.82
CA LEU A 163 12.18 13.36 -0.07
C LEU A 163 12.80 12.83 1.22
N GLN A 164 12.19 11.80 1.81
CA GLN A 164 12.76 11.04 2.93
C GLN A 164 13.78 10.01 2.46
N GLY A 165 14.04 9.92 1.14
CA GLY A 165 15.06 9.07 0.55
C GLY A 165 14.59 7.65 0.19
N ALA A 166 13.30 7.40 0.07
CA ALA A 166 12.79 6.09 -0.33
C ALA A 166 13.40 5.63 -1.67
N ASP A 167 13.85 4.40 -1.73
CA ASP A 167 14.33 3.74 -2.95
C ASP A 167 13.24 2.88 -3.59
N LEU A 168 12.37 2.30 -2.75
CA LEU A 168 11.20 1.53 -3.12
C LEU A 168 9.99 2.04 -2.35
N ILE A 169 8.87 2.24 -3.03
CA ILE A 169 7.56 2.44 -2.40
C ILE A 169 6.71 1.20 -2.59
N ILE A 170 6.16 0.69 -1.50
CA ILE A 170 5.23 -0.44 -1.46
C ILE A 170 3.83 0.11 -1.25
N ILE A 171 2.86 -0.44 -2.00
CA ILE A 171 1.46 0.00 -1.97
C ILE A 171 0.56 -1.22 -1.81
N PRO A 172 0.17 -1.59 -0.58
CA PRO A 172 -0.98 -2.45 -0.34
C PRO A 172 -2.26 -1.76 -0.83
N THR A 173 -3.12 -2.49 -1.56
CA THR A 173 -4.30 -1.85 -2.17
C THR A 173 -5.46 -2.84 -2.37
N ALA A 174 -6.65 -2.27 -2.63
CA ALA A 174 -7.89 -2.96 -2.92
C ALA A 174 -8.60 -2.30 -4.13
N ASN A 175 -8.08 -2.53 -5.33
CA ASN A 175 -8.64 -1.99 -6.57
C ASN A 175 -9.59 -2.98 -7.23
N VAL A 176 -10.73 -2.50 -7.71
CA VAL A 176 -11.75 -3.29 -8.39
C VAL A 176 -11.62 -3.25 -9.91
N LYS A 177 -12.26 -4.20 -10.61
CA LYS A 177 -12.22 -4.30 -12.07
C LYS A 177 -12.97 -3.17 -12.77
N ASP A 178 -13.98 -2.59 -12.11
CA ASP A 178 -14.78 -1.50 -12.67
C ASP A 178 -14.04 -0.16 -12.70
N GLU A 179 -12.92 -0.07 -11.98
CA GLU A 179 -12.03 1.08 -12.07
C GLU A 179 -11.15 0.98 -13.34
N PRO A 180 -10.78 2.12 -13.96
CA PRO A 180 -9.98 2.10 -15.19
C PRO A 180 -8.54 1.63 -14.92
N LEU A 181 -8.26 0.35 -15.19
CA LEU A 181 -6.98 -0.32 -14.90
C LEU A 181 -5.76 0.37 -15.52
N GLU A 182 -5.93 1.06 -16.66
CA GLU A 182 -4.88 1.84 -17.28
C GLU A 182 -4.46 3.04 -16.42
N LYS A 183 -5.43 3.72 -15.79
CA LYS A 183 -5.14 4.84 -14.87
C LYS A 183 -4.36 4.36 -13.64
N PHE A 184 -4.67 3.19 -13.08
CA PHE A 184 -3.89 2.62 -12.00
C PHE A 184 -2.42 2.43 -12.36
N GLU A 185 -2.16 1.99 -13.58
CA GLU A 185 -0.79 1.84 -14.05
C GLU A 185 -0.10 3.20 -14.20
N TRP A 186 -0.76 4.21 -14.72
CA TRP A 186 -0.20 5.57 -14.82
C TRP A 186 0.11 6.19 -13.46
N GLU A 187 -0.78 6.01 -12.48
CA GLU A 187 -0.59 6.49 -11.10
C GLU A 187 0.63 5.89 -10.40
N LEU A 188 1.19 4.81 -10.92
CA LEU A 188 2.43 4.22 -10.42
C LEU A 188 3.63 4.59 -11.29
N ARG A 189 3.48 4.54 -12.60
CA ARG A 189 4.57 4.77 -13.57
C ARG A 189 5.05 6.22 -13.57
N ILE A 190 4.11 7.17 -13.54
CA ILE A 190 4.45 8.60 -13.53
C ILE A 190 5.19 8.99 -12.24
N PRO A 191 4.69 8.70 -11.03
CA PRO A 191 5.42 9.00 -9.81
C PRO A 191 6.75 8.24 -9.68
N ALA A 192 6.85 6.99 -10.13
CA ALA A 192 8.11 6.26 -10.15
C ALA A 192 9.19 7.03 -10.91
N MET A 193 8.87 7.47 -12.14
CA MET A 193 9.76 8.25 -12.99
C MET A 193 10.06 9.64 -12.40
N GLN A 194 9.04 10.37 -11.93
CA GLN A 194 9.20 11.73 -11.39
C GLN A 194 10.00 11.79 -10.09
N ASN A 195 10.06 10.68 -9.34
CA ASN A 195 10.74 10.59 -8.06
C ASN A 195 12.00 9.72 -8.12
N ASN A 196 12.30 9.08 -9.27
CA ASN A 196 13.40 8.15 -9.48
C ASN A 196 13.42 7.03 -8.42
N ILE A 197 12.30 6.33 -8.26
CA ILE A 197 12.10 5.26 -7.26
C ILE A 197 11.45 4.04 -7.89
N PHE A 198 11.66 2.86 -7.32
CA PHE A 198 10.81 1.71 -7.61
C PHE A 198 9.45 1.87 -6.95
N VAL A 199 8.39 1.36 -7.60
CA VAL A 199 7.05 1.29 -7.03
C VAL A 199 6.52 -0.13 -7.19
N ALA A 200 6.00 -0.71 -6.11
CA ALA A 200 5.44 -2.06 -6.09
C ALA A 200 4.03 -2.02 -5.46
N MET A 201 2.99 -2.26 -6.27
CA MET A 201 1.60 -2.29 -5.81
C MET A 201 1.11 -3.74 -5.72
N CYS A 202 0.63 -4.12 -4.54
CA CYS A 202 0.05 -5.43 -4.26
C CYS A 202 -1.45 -5.30 -4.07
N ASN A 203 -2.22 -5.90 -4.98
CA ASN A 203 -3.68 -5.87 -4.96
C ASN A 203 -4.27 -7.22 -4.54
N ARG A 204 -5.46 -7.18 -3.99
CA ARG A 204 -6.30 -8.37 -3.80
C ARG A 204 -6.96 -8.78 -5.12
N VAL A 205 -7.52 -10.01 -5.20
CA VAL A 205 -8.10 -10.56 -6.43
C VAL A 205 -9.36 -11.38 -6.13
N GLY A 206 -10.33 -11.32 -7.05
CA GLY A 206 -11.57 -12.11 -7.01
C GLY A 206 -12.71 -11.41 -6.30
N LYS A 207 -13.86 -12.10 -6.24
CA LYS A 207 -15.10 -11.54 -5.69
C LYS A 207 -15.14 -11.62 -4.18
N GLU A 208 -15.59 -10.52 -3.57
CA GLU A 208 -15.88 -10.39 -2.14
C GLU A 208 -17.16 -9.55 -2.02
N GLY A 209 -18.26 -10.16 -1.59
CA GLY A 209 -19.57 -9.50 -1.61
C GLY A 209 -19.95 -9.06 -3.02
N GLU A 210 -20.17 -7.77 -3.20
CA GLU A 210 -20.53 -7.15 -4.48
C GLU A 210 -19.32 -6.69 -5.31
N MET A 211 -18.13 -6.60 -4.70
CA MET A 211 -16.92 -6.14 -5.36
C MET A 211 -16.17 -7.26 -6.06
N ASP A 212 -15.59 -6.97 -7.23
CA ASP A 212 -14.70 -7.89 -7.97
C ASP A 212 -13.32 -7.24 -8.11
N PHE A 213 -12.38 -7.68 -7.27
CA PHE A 213 -11.03 -7.13 -7.20
C PHE A 213 -10.17 -7.55 -8.40
N ALA A 214 -9.49 -6.58 -8.97
CA ALA A 214 -8.85 -6.69 -10.28
C ALA A 214 -7.58 -7.57 -10.30
N GLY A 215 -6.92 -7.79 -9.17
CA GLY A 215 -5.56 -8.30 -9.18
C GLY A 215 -4.61 -7.29 -9.82
N LYS A 216 -3.90 -7.66 -10.88
CA LYS A 216 -3.01 -6.77 -11.64
C LYS A 216 -1.91 -6.11 -10.78
N SER A 217 -1.48 -6.79 -9.71
CA SER A 217 -0.30 -6.37 -8.94
C SER A 217 0.87 -6.11 -9.88
N ILE A 218 1.68 -5.08 -9.58
CA ILE A 218 2.64 -4.57 -10.56
C ILE A 218 3.89 -4.03 -9.85
N VAL A 219 5.04 -4.18 -10.51
CA VAL A 219 6.30 -3.52 -10.12
C VAL A 219 6.76 -2.63 -11.26
N VAL A 220 7.12 -1.40 -10.94
CA VAL A 220 7.56 -0.36 -11.87
C VAL A 220 8.97 0.10 -11.48
N ASP A 221 9.83 0.30 -12.47
CA ASP A 221 11.19 0.78 -12.27
C ASP A 221 11.27 2.33 -12.14
N PRO A 222 12.44 2.88 -11.71
CA PRO A 222 12.62 4.33 -11.58
C PRO A 222 12.53 5.12 -12.89
N ASN A 223 12.43 4.45 -14.03
CA ASN A 223 12.22 5.05 -15.33
C ASN A 223 10.74 5.06 -15.77
N GLY A 224 9.86 4.47 -14.95
CA GLY A 224 8.44 4.35 -15.23
C GLY A 224 8.08 3.17 -16.13
N TYR A 225 9.01 2.23 -16.37
CA TYR A 225 8.71 1.00 -17.10
C TYR A 225 8.19 -0.09 -16.16
N VAL A 226 7.24 -0.87 -16.65
CA VAL A 226 6.73 -2.05 -15.96
C VAL A 226 7.80 -3.14 -15.97
N VAL A 227 8.28 -3.52 -14.78
CA VAL A 227 9.20 -4.65 -14.60
C VAL A 227 8.44 -5.96 -14.75
N VAL A 228 7.31 -6.07 -14.06
CA VAL A 228 6.42 -7.24 -14.09
C VAL A 228 5.02 -6.83 -13.65
N LYS A 229 4.01 -7.52 -14.21
CA LYS A 229 2.59 -7.32 -13.88
C LYS A 229 1.89 -8.66 -13.80
N ALA A 230 1.09 -8.87 -12.75
CA ALA A 230 0.27 -10.05 -12.57
C ALA A 230 -0.96 -10.06 -13.50
N ASP A 231 -1.53 -11.22 -13.73
CA ASP A 231 -2.88 -11.36 -14.27
C ASP A 231 -3.96 -11.16 -13.18
N ASP A 232 -5.16 -11.68 -13.37
CA ASP A 232 -6.30 -11.59 -12.45
C ASP A 232 -6.53 -12.90 -11.65
N LYS A 233 -5.45 -13.62 -11.33
CA LYS A 233 -5.51 -14.87 -10.57
C LYS A 233 -4.82 -14.75 -9.22
N ASP A 234 -5.20 -15.63 -8.31
CA ASP A 234 -4.50 -15.83 -7.02
C ASP A 234 -3.08 -16.36 -7.29
N GLN A 235 -2.06 -15.57 -6.92
CA GLN A 235 -0.66 -15.89 -7.21
C GLN A 235 0.31 -15.07 -6.37
N ILE A 236 1.56 -15.50 -6.31
CA ILE A 236 2.67 -14.65 -5.88
C ILE A 236 3.37 -14.11 -7.13
N LEU A 237 3.38 -12.80 -7.30
CA LEU A 237 4.17 -12.14 -8.33
C LEU A 237 5.58 -11.89 -7.81
N TYR A 238 6.58 -12.39 -8.51
CA TYR A 238 7.99 -12.16 -8.17
C TYR A 238 8.60 -11.13 -9.09
N ALA A 239 9.40 -10.21 -8.53
CA ALA A 239 10.22 -9.27 -9.29
C ALA A 239 11.65 -9.28 -8.79
N GLU A 240 12.60 -9.33 -9.70
CA GLU A 240 14.00 -9.03 -9.42
C GLU A 240 14.27 -7.58 -9.76
N ILE A 241 14.70 -6.80 -8.77
CA ILE A 241 14.99 -5.38 -8.92
C ILE A 241 16.41 -5.05 -8.49
N ASP A 242 17.05 -4.17 -9.23
CA ASP A 242 18.37 -3.63 -8.89
C ASP A 242 18.20 -2.24 -8.26
N ILE A 243 18.22 -2.19 -6.93
CA ILE A 243 18.02 -0.96 -6.18
C ILE A 243 19.09 0.10 -6.46
N THR A 244 20.26 -0.30 -6.98
CA THR A 244 21.34 0.64 -7.33
C THR A 244 20.96 1.55 -8.50
N MET A 245 20.01 1.13 -9.33
CA MET A 245 19.46 1.94 -10.42
C MET A 245 18.85 3.26 -9.91
N VAL A 246 18.32 3.27 -8.69
CA VAL A 246 17.73 4.47 -8.08
C VAL A 246 18.75 5.60 -8.03
N GLN A 247 19.95 5.33 -7.51
CA GLN A 247 21.01 6.33 -7.41
C GLN A 247 21.43 6.80 -8.81
N LYS A 248 21.61 5.88 -9.75
CA LYS A 248 21.95 6.21 -11.14
C LYS A 248 20.94 7.16 -11.79
N TYR A 249 19.63 6.89 -11.60
CA TYR A 249 18.61 7.78 -12.17
C TYR A 249 18.49 9.10 -11.44
N ARG A 250 18.75 9.15 -10.13
CA ARG A 250 18.82 10.42 -9.38
C ARG A 250 19.93 11.34 -9.89
N GLU A 251 21.07 10.77 -10.26
CA GLU A 251 22.18 11.52 -10.86
C GLU A 251 21.86 11.99 -12.29
N GLN A 252 21.27 11.14 -13.10
CA GLN A 252 20.92 11.46 -14.49
C GLN A 252 19.74 12.43 -14.62
N ARG A 253 18.78 12.35 -13.68
CA ARG A 253 17.57 13.16 -13.65
C ARG A 253 17.37 13.76 -12.26
N PRO A 254 18.04 14.86 -11.95
CA PRO A 254 18.08 15.42 -10.60
C PRO A 254 16.79 16.18 -10.23
N TYR A 255 15.60 15.62 -10.55
CA TYR A 255 14.30 16.27 -10.35
C TYR A 255 14.05 16.69 -8.91
N ILE A 256 14.49 15.87 -7.95
CA ILE A 256 14.33 16.17 -6.52
C ILE A 256 15.19 17.35 -6.09
N SER A 257 16.45 17.43 -6.53
CA SER A 257 17.39 18.51 -6.14
C SER A 257 17.08 19.83 -6.85
N LEU A 258 16.38 19.81 -7.98
CA LEU A 258 15.94 21.00 -8.71
C LEU A 258 14.66 21.64 -8.14
N ARG A 259 14.07 21.04 -7.09
CA ARG A 259 12.89 21.62 -6.45
C ARG A 259 13.19 23.00 -5.85
N ARG A 260 12.18 23.84 -5.86
CA ARG A 260 12.24 25.20 -5.30
C ARG A 260 11.21 25.38 -4.18
N PRO A 261 11.43 24.77 -2.98
CA PRO A 261 10.45 24.76 -1.89
C PRO A 261 9.94 26.14 -1.49
N GLN A 262 10.79 27.18 -1.65
CA GLN A 262 10.45 28.57 -1.34
C GLN A 262 9.26 29.14 -2.15
N VAL A 263 8.90 28.49 -3.27
CA VAL A 263 7.75 28.91 -4.10
C VAL A 263 6.57 27.94 -4.02
N TYR A 264 6.62 26.92 -3.13
CA TYR A 264 5.61 25.88 -3.02
C TYR A 264 4.69 26.04 -1.80
N SER A 265 4.72 27.20 -1.11
CA SER A 265 3.93 27.41 0.11
C SER A 265 2.43 27.15 -0.07
N LYS A 266 1.90 27.35 -1.27
CA LYS A 266 0.50 27.08 -1.59
C LYS A 266 0.09 25.61 -1.45
N ILE A 267 1.03 24.67 -1.53
CA ILE A 267 0.73 23.23 -1.32
C ILE A 267 0.29 22.97 0.13
N CYS A 268 0.83 23.74 1.09
CA CYS A 268 0.50 23.60 2.51
C CYS A 268 -0.52 24.64 3.01
N ASP A 269 -1.03 25.49 2.13
CA ASP A 269 -1.99 26.54 2.49
C ASP A 269 -3.41 25.93 2.57
N THR A 270 -4.00 25.95 3.75
CA THR A 270 -5.37 25.42 3.99
C THR A 270 -6.46 26.32 3.40
N ASN A 271 -6.12 27.57 3.02
CA ASN A 271 -7.03 28.53 2.36
C ASN A 271 -6.93 28.46 0.84
N THR A 272 -6.58 27.32 0.27
CA THR A 272 -6.51 27.11 -1.16
C THR A 272 -7.89 27.12 -1.80
N TYR A 273 -7.95 27.40 -3.10
CA TYR A 273 -9.17 27.38 -3.89
C TYR A 273 -9.85 26.01 -3.74
N VAL A 274 -11.00 25.99 -3.08
CA VAL A 274 -11.89 24.85 -3.06
C VAL A 274 -12.91 25.05 -4.18
N PHE A 275 -12.88 24.19 -5.19
CA PHE A 275 -13.91 24.20 -6.23
C PHE A 275 -15.26 23.89 -5.56
N LYS A 276 -16.11 24.92 -5.47
CA LYS A 276 -17.52 24.71 -5.08
C LYS A 276 -18.26 24.27 -6.33
N TYR A 277 -18.65 23.00 -6.38
CA TYR A 277 -19.63 22.59 -7.36
C TYR A 277 -20.85 23.50 -7.22
N PRO A 278 -21.41 24.07 -8.32
CA PRO A 278 -22.69 24.73 -8.25
C PRO A 278 -23.67 23.74 -7.61
N GLN A 279 -24.26 24.13 -6.48
CA GLN A 279 -25.38 23.33 -5.94
C GLN A 279 -26.36 23.21 -7.08
N GLU A 280 -26.86 21.99 -7.34
CA GLU A 280 -27.96 21.80 -8.26
C GLU A 280 -29.10 22.69 -7.74
N THR A 281 -29.25 23.84 -8.35
CA THR A 281 -30.42 24.68 -8.17
C THR A 281 -31.59 23.83 -8.58
N GLU A 282 -32.43 23.55 -7.63
CA GLU A 282 -33.70 22.87 -7.71
C GLU A 282 -34.32 23.00 -9.11
N ARG A 283 -34.36 21.89 -9.83
CA ARG A 283 -35.33 21.72 -10.91
C ARG A 283 -36.68 21.46 -10.28
N ASN A 284 -37.27 22.52 -9.70
CA ASN A 284 -38.67 22.61 -9.38
C ASN A 284 -39.23 23.75 -10.21
N SER A 285 -39.80 23.38 -11.33
CA SER A 285 -41.00 24.03 -11.92
C SER A 285 -41.50 23.19 -13.09
#